data_9976b9ae4f8ea04f03b6080ffff25269
#
_entry.id   9976b9ae4f8ea04f03b6080ffff25269
#
_cell.length_a   1.000
_cell.length_b   1.000
_cell.length_c   1.000
_cell.angle_alpha   90.00
_cell.angle_beta   90.00
_cell.angle_gamma   90.00
#
_symmetry.space_group_name_H-M   'P 1'
#
loop_
_entity.id
_entity.type
_entity.pdbx_description
1 polymer ?
#
loop_
_entity_poly.entity_id
_entity_poly.type
_entity_poly.pdbx_seq_one_letter_code
_entity_poly.pdbx_strand_id
1 'polypeptide(L)'
;MDPRVGPDEGKTLKLRTKRVFTGSMLTAATLTATLLSGWTAQADPAYPAPDPDPFYSQAAAEGSAGTPISVRRAPDLTTFPGVAIWQVSYRSTNSENKPIAAVSTILVPPNQAQDGPLLSYQHIVNALGTGCAPSRALYASDPNIVIREAPVLNVALQRGWTIALPDHLGPNSAYGAARLGGQITLDGIRAVQKIPELRSGASPVGIAGYSGGGMATAWAAALAPTYAPEVNLVGVAEGGVPMNLSKMANGLGQDPHPAFGLAFAAAMGLEREYPDLLPLSNQLNDLGRSMRSELTNACTNDILRVGAGRSASQVSTSTSLLSSPEVRKVMDDNSVELYPGVPTAPVFEWHTPDDVLIPIDSVVNTISRYCAAGATVQSQLFPSPDHLTTAVLGLPTAFEYLQDRFDGVPAPRSC
;
A
#
# COMPACT_ATOMS: atom_id res chain seq x y z
N MET A 1 -48.07 52.80 21.16
CA MET A 1 -48.73 53.81 20.36
C MET A 1 -48.89 53.28 18.96
N ASP A 2 -50.11 52.82 18.70
CA ASP A 2 -50.78 52.70 17.41
C ASP A 2 -51.10 54.17 16.94
N PRO A 3 -51.43 54.53 15.71
CA PRO A 3 -52.26 53.77 14.77
C PRO A 3 -51.96 53.98 13.24
N ARG A 4 -52.60 53.15 12.43
CA ARG A 4 -53.82 53.22 11.55
C ARG A 4 -53.48 53.51 10.09
N VAL A 5 -54.01 52.83 9.18
CA VAL A 5 -55.35 52.56 8.57
C VAL A 5 -55.17 52.73 7.01
N GLY A 6 -55.67 51.78 6.26
CA GLY A 6 -55.91 51.72 4.81
C GLY A 6 -57.07 52.72 4.40
N PRO A 7 -57.86 52.54 3.36
CA PRO A 7 -58.27 51.41 2.55
C PRO A 7 -58.25 51.73 0.98
N ASP A 8 -58.59 50.91 0.10
CA ASP A 8 -59.82 50.34 -0.45
C ASP A 8 -60.09 50.67 -1.94
N GLU A 9 -60.65 49.66 -2.58
CA GLU A 9 -61.59 49.59 -3.69
C GLU A 9 -61.25 50.05 -5.15
N GLY A 10 -61.65 49.16 -6.06
CA GLY A 10 -62.09 49.57 -7.38
C GLY A 10 -62.18 48.48 -8.41
N LYS A 11 -63.25 47.66 -8.34
CA LYS A 11 -63.73 46.79 -9.43
C LYS A 11 -64.01 47.56 -10.72
N THR A 12 -63.73 46.99 -11.87
CA THR A 12 -64.75 46.92 -12.98
C THR A 12 -64.41 45.91 -14.06
N LEU A 13 -65.36 45.10 -14.34
CA LEU A 13 -65.55 44.10 -15.38
C LEU A 13 -66.02 44.78 -16.68
N LYS A 14 -65.47 44.41 -17.88
CA LYS A 14 -66.21 44.46 -19.12
C LYS A 14 -65.75 43.44 -20.13
N LEU A 15 -66.76 42.73 -20.58
CA LEU A 15 -66.76 41.71 -21.67
C LEU A 15 -66.67 42.31 -23.06
N ARG A 16 -66.41 41.33 -24.05
CA ARG A 16 -66.66 41.26 -25.50
C ARG A 16 -65.46 41.69 -26.36
N THR A 17 -65.09 41.01 -27.39
CA THR A 17 -65.81 40.28 -28.47
C THR A 17 -64.85 39.35 -29.21
N LYS A 18 -65.38 38.22 -29.71
CA LYS A 18 -64.77 37.27 -30.63
C LYS A 18 -64.37 37.89 -31.96
N ARG A 19 -63.17 37.57 -32.47
CA ARG A 19 -62.91 37.48 -33.92
C ARG A 19 -62.09 36.25 -34.19
N VAL A 20 -62.69 35.38 -35.03
CA VAL A 20 -62.08 34.22 -35.64
C VAL A 20 -61.20 34.68 -36.80
N PHE A 21 -59.93 34.31 -36.82
CA PHE A 21 -59.08 34.34 -38.01
C PHE A 21 -58.45 32.97 -38.18
N THR A 22 -58.86 32.29 -39.24
CA THR A 22 -58.19 31.12 -39.79
C THR A 22 -56.87 31.53 -40.42
N GLY A 23 -55.78 31.03 -39.89
CA GLY A 23 -54.46 31.21 -40.44
C GLY A 23 -53.68 29.92 -40.34
N SER A 24 -53.25 29.38 -41.47
CA SER A 24 -52.54 28.13 -41.71
C SER A 24 -51.34 27.96 -40.81
N MET A 25 -51.26 26.82 -40.11
CA MET A 25 -50.05 26.35 -39.40
C MET A 25 -49.05 25.77 -40.41
N LEU A 26 -47.93 26.47 -40.59
CA LEU A 26 -46.67 25.85 -41.01
C LEU A 26 -46.00 25.31 -39.74
N THR A 27 -46.02 24.01 -39.56
CA THR A 27 -45.27 23.33 -38.55
C THR A 27 -43.80 23.25 -38.97
N ALA A 28 -42.96 24.12 -38.47
CA ALA A 28 -41.51 23.97 -38.52
C ALA A 28 -41.11 22.95 -37.45
N ALA A 29 -40.84 21.71 -37.86
CA ALA A 29 -40.22 20.69 -37.01
C ALA A 29 -38.76 21.03 -36.85
N THR A 30 -38.40 21.69 -35.72
CA THR A 30 -37.04 21.80 -35.26
C THR A 30 -36.61 20.44 -34.73
N LEU A 31 -35.83 19.69 -35.52
CA LEU A 31 -35.07 18.56 -35.03
C LEU A 31 -33.98 19.10 -34.07
N THR A 32 -34.23 19.04 -32.79
CA THR A 32 -33.19 19.09 -31.76
C THR A 32 -32.43 17.78 -31.78
N ALA A 33 -31.31 17.75 -32.53
CA ALA A 33 -30.32 16.69 -32.40
C ALA A 33 -29.71 16.83 -31.00
N THR A 34 -30.22 16.07 -30.01
CA THR A 34 -29.53 15.80 -28.77
C THR A 34 -28.29 15.01 -29.12
N LEU A 35 -27.15 15.66 -29.15
CA LEU A 35 -25.84 15.03 -29.07
C LEU A 35 -25.80 14.32 -27.71
N LEU A 36 -26.20 13.05 -27.69
CA LEU A 36 -25.82 12.10 -26.67
C LEU A 36 -24.29 11.93 -26.80
N SER A 37 -23.53 12.83 -26.18
CA SER A 37 -22.16 12.53 -25.81
C SER A 37 -22.24 11.28 -24.96
N GLY A 38 -21.95 10.14 -25.57
CA GLY A 38 -21.81 8.86 -24.89
C GLY A 38 -20.71 8.99 -23.87
N TRP A 39 -21.07 9.29 -22.66
CA TRP A 39 -20.21 9.05 -21.53
C TRP A 39 -20.07 7.54 -21.46
N THR A 40 -18.95 7.02 -21.95
CA THR A 40 -18.57 5.65 -21.64
C THR A 40 -18.42 5.61 -20.12
N ALA A 41 -19.35 4.93 -19.45
CA ALA A 41 -19.24 4.70 -18.02
C ALA A 41 -17.87 4.06 -17.75
N GLN A 42 -17.03 4.76 -17.00
CA GLN A 42 -15.75 4.22 -16.56
C GLN A 42 -16.05 3.03 -15.65
N ALA A 43 -15.40 1.90 -15.88
CA ALA A 43 -15.55 0.75 -14.98
C ALA A 43 -14.86 1.06 -13.66
N ASP A 44 -15.58 0.91 -12.55
CA ASP A 44 -15.03 1.12 -11.22
C ASP A 44 -13.89 0.12 -10.92
N PRO A 45 -12.88 0.54 -10.12
CA PRO A 45 -11.87 -0.38 -9.60
C PRO A 45 -12.50 -1.55 -8.82
N ALA A 46 -11.89 -2.72 -8.91
CA ALA A 46 -12.34 -3.88 -8.14
C ALA A 46 -11.80 -3.82 -6.71
N TYR A 47 -12.52 -3.16 -5.81
CA TYR A 47 -12.17 -3.10 -4.39
C TYR A 47 -12.40 -4.44 -3.69
N PRO A 48 -11.63 -4.76 -2.61
CA PRO A 48 -11.84 -5.95 -1.82
C PRO A 48 -13.19 -5.89 -1.08
N ALA A 49 -13.72 -7.07 -0.73
CA ALA A 49 -14.89 -7.14 0.12
C ALA A 49 -14.63 -6.42 1.46
N PRO A 50 -15.59 -5.63 1.98
CA PRO A 50 -15.46 -5.00 3.28
C PRO A 50 -15.23 -6.04 4.38
N ASP A 51 -14.35 -5.73 5.32
CA ASP A 51 -14.14 -6.59 6.48
C ASP A 51 -15.37 -6.53 7.42
N PRO A 52 -15.90 -7.67 7.89
CA PRO A 52 -17.05 -7.69 8.78
C PRO A 52 -16.76 -7.16 10.19
N ASP A 53 -15.50 -7.10 10.60
CA ASP A 53 -15.10 -6.54 11.88
C ASP A 53 -14.95 -5.00 11.76
N PRO A 54 -15.77 -4.21 12.49
CA PRO A 54 -15.75 -2.76 12.44
C PRO A 54 -14.40 -2.13 12.78
N PHE A 55 -13.51 -2.88 13.42
CA PHE A 55 -12.15 -2.43 13.72
C PHE A 55 -11.35 -2.08 12.44
N TYR A 56 -11.65 -2.73 11.33
CA TYR A 56 -10.95 -2.55 10.04
C TYR A 56 -11.61 -1.52 9.10
N SER A 57 -12.84 -1.11 9.41
CA SER A 57 -13.61 -0.17 8.58
C SER A 57 -13.83 1.20 9.24
N GLN A 58 -12.95 1.56 10.18
CA GLN A 58 -13.03 2.84 10.88
C GLN A 58 -12.70 4.00 9.94
N ALA A 59 -13.37 5.14 10.15
CA ALA A 59 -12.97 6.37 9.49
C ALA A 59 -11.63 6.87 10.03
N ALA A 60 -10.86 7.54 9.18
CA ALA A 60 -9.64 8.19 9.63
C ALA A 60 -9.97 9.24 10.69
N ALA A 61 -9.28 9.19 11.84
CA ALA A 61 -9.44 10.17 12.89
C ALA A 61 -8.94 11.56 12.46
N GLU A 62 -9.45 12.61 13.08
CA GLU A 62 -8.82 13.92 13.01
C GLU A 62 -7.46 13.91 13.73
N GLY A 63 -6.59 14.86 13.40
CA GLY A 63 -5.27 14.99 14.01
C GLY A 63 -4.11 14.65 13.09
N SER A 64 -2.94 14.39 13.66
CA SER A 64 -1.72 14.06 12.92
C SER A 64 -1.67 12.58 12.52
N ALA A 65 -0.91 12.26 11.49
CA ALA A 65 -0.56 10.90 11.13
C ALA A 65 0.07 10.15 12.31
N GLY A 66 -0.23 8.86 12.45
CA GLY A 66 0.13 8.05 13.60
C GLY A 66 -0.69 8.34 14.87
N THR A 67 -1.87 9.00 14.78
CA THR A 67 -2.78 9.11 15.92
C THR A 67 -3.54 7.78 16.05
N PRO A 68 -3.49 7.08 17.22
CA PRO A 68 -4.29 5.89 17.45
C PRO A 68 -5.78 6.21 17.39
N ILE A 69 -6.56 5.34 16.72
CA ILE A 69 -8.02 5.42 16.63
C ILE A 69 -8.64 4.43 17.60
N SER A 70 -8.18 3.19 17.55
CA SER A 70 -8.60 2.10 18.44
C SER A 70 -7.45 1.20 18.78
N VAL A 71 -7.46 0.70 20.02
CA VAL A 71 -6.48 -0.26 20.52
C VAL A 71 -7.22 -1.42 21.17
N ARG A 72 -6.82 -2.65 20.87
CA ARG A 72 -7.40 -3.82 21.49
C ARG A 72 -6.38 -4.92 21.74
N ARG A 73 -6.60 -5.72 22.79
CA ARG A 73 -5.94 -7.01 22.93
C ARG A 73 -6.51 -7.97 21.89
N ALA A 74 -5.62 -8.66 21.20
CA ALA A 74 -5.98 -9.75 20.30
C ALA A 74 -5.73 -11.11 20.98
N PRO A 75 -6.36 -12.19 20.51
CA PRO A 75 -6.12 -13.54 21.05
C PRO A 75 -4.65 -13.93 20.97
N ASP A 76 -4.20 -14.70 21.97
CA ASP A 76 -2.84 -15.25 21.96
C ASP A 76 -2.67 -16.26 20.83
N LEU A 77 -1.46 -16.35 20.29
CA LEU A 77 -1.11 -17.25 19.19
C LEU A 77 -0.09 -18.29 19.64
N THR A 78 -0.35 -19.55 19.34
CA THR A 78 0.58 -20.64 19.61
C THR A 78 1.90 -20.50 18.85
N THR A 79 1.87 -19.79 17.70
CA THR A 79 3.06 -19.45 16.89
C THR A 79 4.02 -18.51 17.64
N PHE A 80 3.51 -17.71 18.60
CA PHE A 80 4.28 -16.77 19.42
C PHE A 80 3.98 -17.00 20.90
N PRO A 81 4.51 -18.09 21.51
CA PRO A 81 4.15 -18.50 22.87
C PRO A 81 4.56 -17.47 23.91
N GLY A 82 3.63 -17.09 24.78
CA GLY A 82 3.85 -16.13 25.86
C GLY A 82 3.92 -14.67 25.44
N VAL A 83 3.73 -14.39 24.17
CA VAL A 83 3.75 -13.02 23.61
C VAL A 83 2.37 -12.39 23.72
N ALA A 84 2.32 -11.17 24.22
CA ALA A 84 1.10 -10.39 24.30
C ALA A 84 0.82 -9.74 22.93
N ILE A 85 -0.40 -9.96 22.37
CA ILE A 85 -0.74 -9.46 21.04
C ILE A 85 -1.74 -8.31 21.14
N TRP A 86 -1.45 -7.22 20.45
CA TRP A 86 -2.30 -6.06 20.36
C TRP A 86 -2.60 -5.76 18.88
N GLN A 87 -3.76 -5.18 18.63
CA GLN A 87 -4.08 -4.58 17.35
C GLN A 87 -4.38 -3.09 17.55
N VAL A 88 -3.80 -2.29 16.70
CA VAL A 88 -3.92 -0.83 16.72
C VAL A 88 -4.43 -0.35 15.39
N SER A 89 -5.59 0.32 15.37
CA SER A 89 -6.04 1.12 14.24
C SER A 89 -5.56 2.55 14.45
N TYR A 90 -5.02 3.18 13.41
CA TYR A 90 -4.43 4.52 13.50
C TYR A 90 -4.63 5.32 12.22
N ARG A 91 -4.58 6.64 12.38
CA ARG A 91 -4.61 7.56 11.26
C ARG A 91 -3.30 7.48 10.47
N SER A 92 -3.42 7.29 9.17
CA SER A 92 -2.33 7.39 8.21
C SER A 92 -2.75 8.26 7.02
N THR A 93 -1.94 8.29 5.98
CA THR A 93 -2.22 8.96 4.71
C THR A 93 -2.01 8.00 3.55
N ASN A 94 -2.82 8.15 2.51
CA ASN A 94 -2.60 7.44 1.26
C ASN A 94 -1.50 8.13 0.42
N SER A 95 -1.17 7.58 -0.74
CA SER A 95 -0.12 8.10 -1.64
C SER A 95 -0.37 9.54 -2.11
N GLU A 96 -1.61 10.02 -2.07
CA GLU A 96 -2.02 11.40 -2.38
C GLU A 96 -2.11 12.30 -1.12
N ASN A 97 -1.62 11.83 0.03
CA ASN A 97 -1.69 12.48 1.34
C ASN A 97 -3.12 12.68 1.88
N LYS A 98 -4.12 11.95 1.36
CA LYS A 98 -5.49 11.93 1.92
C LYS A 98 -5.51 11.05 3.17
N PRO A 99 -6.29 11.42 4.22
CA PRO A 99 -6.34 10.64 5.45
C PRO A 99 -7.01 9.28 5.24
N ILE A 100 -6.41 8.25 5.82
CA ILE A 100 -6.93 6.88 5.88
C ILE A 100 -6.79 6.32 7.29
N ALA A 101 -7.56 5.26 7.61
CA ALA A 101 -7.30 4.41 8.75
C ALA A 101 -6.46 3.21 8.30
N ALA A 102 -5.40 2.93 9.03
CA ALA A 102 -4.54 1.77 8.84
C ALA A 102 -4.49 0.92 10.11
N VAL A 103 -4.05 -0.32 9.99
CA VAL A 103 -3.97 -1.26 11.11
C VAL A 103 -2.56 -1.82 11.24
N SER A 104 -2.14 -2.09 12.47
CA SER A 104 -0.92 -2.84 12.77
C SER A 104 -1.18 -3.84 13.88
N THR A 105 -0.57 -5.02 13.80
CA THR A 105 -0.52 -6.00 14.89
C THR A 105 0.81 -5.84 15.62
N ILE A 106 0.75 -5.77 16.95
CA ILE A 106 1.93 -5.54 17.79
C ILE A 106 2.15 -6.80 18.66
N LEU A 107 3.34 -7.36 18.55
CA LEU A 107 3.79 -8.50 19.33
C LEU A 107 4.69 -7.97 20.45
N VAL A 108 4.27 -8.15 21.70
CA VAL A 108 4.98 -7.65 22.88
C VAL A 108 5.51 -8.84 23.69
N PRO A 109 6.82 -9.06 23.73
CA PRO A 109 7.40 -10.17 24.47
C PRO A 109 7.33 -9.96 25.99
N PRO A 110 7.31 -11.03 26.80
CA PRO A 110 7.19 -10.92 28.27
C PRO A 110 8.41 -10.27 28.93
N ASN A 111 9.57 -10.29 28.25
CA ASN A 111 10.83 -9.71 28.73
C ASN A 111 11.11 -8.30 28.13
N GLN A 112 10.10 -7.63 27.57
CA GLN A 112 10.23 -6.28 27.05
C GLN A 112 10.77 -5.30 28.09
N ALA A 113 11.85 -4.61 27.78
CA ALA A 113 12.31 -3.47 28.56
C ALA A 113 11.46 -2.20 28.25
N GLN A 114 11.41 -1.27 29.20
CA GLN A 114 10.87 0.06 28.92
C GLN A 114 11.72 0.73 27.84
N ASP A 115 11.06 1.19 26.77
CA ASP A 115 11.72 1.79 25.59
C ASP A 115 12.82 0.89 24.97
N GLY A 116 12.66 -0.44 25.11
CA GLY A 116 13.49 -1.43 24.43
C GLY A 116 13.32 -1.39 22.91
N PRO A 117 14.09 -2.17 22.14
CA PRO A 117 14.03 -2.19 20.68
C PRO A 117 12.62 -2.38 20.11
N LEU A 118 12.24 -1.55 19.15
CA LEU A 118 11.01 -1.67 18.35
C LEU A 118 11.39 -2.01 16.90
N LEU A 119 11.00 -3.20 16.45
CA LEU A 119 11.10 -3.61 15.05
C LEU A 119 9.75 -3.39 14.36
N SER A 120 9.68 -2.57 13.33
CA SER A 120 8.57 -2.62 12.38
C SER A 120 8.95 -3.54 11.23
N TYR A 121 8.26 -4.69 11.15
CA TYR A 121 8.54 -5.71 10.15
C TYR A 121 7.43 -5.75 9.10
N GLN A 122 7.81 -5.50 7.85
CA GLN A 122 6.89 -5.52 6.71
C GLN A 122 6.88 -6.93 6.12
N HIS A 123 5.87 -7.71 6.48
CA HIS A 123 5.68 -9.08 5.97
C HIS A 123 5.53 -9.12 4.45
N ILE A 124 5.97 -10.21 3.82
CA ILE A 124 5.76 -10.43 2.37
C ILE A 124 4.27 -10.64 2.12
N VAL A 125 3.58 -9.58 1.72
CA VAL A 125 2.17 -9.60 1.30
C VAL A 125 2.07 -9.08 -0.13
N ASN A 126 1.73 -9.98 -1.06
CA ASN A 126 1.47 -9.65 -2.46
C ASN A 126 0.01 -10.01 -2.72
N ALA A 127 -0.94 -9.17 -2.29
CA ALA A 127 -2.33 -9.56 -2.19
C ALA A 127 -3.30 -8.43 -2.59
N LEU A 128 -4.50 -8.83 -2.96
CA LEU A 128 -5.63 -7.94 -3.27
C LEU A 128 -6.78 -8.10 -2.27
N GLY A 129 -6.73 -9.11 -1.41
CA GLY A 129 -7.69 -9.34 -0.35
C GLY A 129 -7.23 -8.78 0.99
N THR A 130 -8.11 -8.09 1.73
CA THR A 130 -7.83 -7.63 3.10
C THR A 130 -7.62 -8.78 4.08
N GLY A 131 -8.22 -9.94 3.81
CA GLY A 131 -8.00 -11.17 4.59
C GLY A 131 -6.57 -11.70 4.56
N CYS A 132 -5.74 -11.24 3.61
CA CYS A 132 -4.34 -11.63 3.48
C CYS A 132 -3.39 -10.72 4.27
N ALA A 133 -3.89 -9.62 4.83
CA ALA A 133 -3.10 -8.67 5.61
C ALA A 133 -2.55 -9.34 6.89
N PRO A 134 -1.36 -8.95 7.39
CA PRO A 134 -0.74 -9.55 8.58
C PRO A 134 -1.67 -9.68 9.78
N SER A 135 -2.48 -8.66 10.05
CA SER A 135 -3.43 -8.67 11.18
C SER A 135 -4.52 -9.74 11.08
N ARG A 136 -4.78 -10.27 9.89
CA ARG A 136 -5.71 -11.37 9.61
C ARG A 136 -4.98 -12.70 9.39
N ALA A 137 -3.91 -12.67 8.63
CA ALA A 137 -3.10 -13.84 8.28
C ALA A 137 -2.58 -14.58 9.51
N LEU A 138 -2.22 -13.86 10.56
CA LEU A 138 -1.79 -14.42 11.85
C LEU A 138 -2.80 -15.37 12.48
N TYR A 139 -4.10 -15.19 12.21
CA TYR A 139 -5.21 -15.98 12.77
C TYR A 139 -5.82 -16.94 11.75
N ALA A 140 -5.32 -16.95 10.53
CA ALA A 140 -5.83 -17.82 9.49
C ALA A 140 -5.27 -19.23 9.63
N SER A 141 -6.11 -20.21 9.34
CA SER A 141 -5.69 -21.63 9.24
C SER A 141 -5.26 -22.01 7.82
N ASP A 142 -5.39 -21.10 6.86
CA ASP A 142 -5.03 -21.35 5.46
C ASP A 142 -3.49 -21.34 5.30
N PRO A 143 -2.87 -22.47 4.89
CA PRO A 143 -1.43 -22.54 4.65
C PRO A 143 -0.93 -21.60 3.54
N ASN A 144 -1.83 -21.07 2.69
CA ASN A 144 -1.48 -20.14 1.63
C ASN A 144 -1.16 -18.72 2.13
N ILE A 145 -1.56 -18.39 3.35
CA ILE A 145 -1.40 -17.06 3.95
C ILE A 145 -0.61 -17.08 5.27
N VAL A 146 0.12 -18.16 5.53
CA VAL A 146 0.97 -18.31 6.72
C VAL A 146 2.10 -17.28 6.70
N ILE A 147 2.36 -16.65 7.83
CA ILE A 147 3.52 -15.79 8.05
C ILE A 147 4.78 -16.65 8.14
N ARG A 148 5.48 -16.75 7.01
CA ARG A 148 6.66 -17.64 6.84
C ARG A 148 7.86 -17.17 7.67
N GLU A 149 7.92 -15.89 8.01
CA GLU A 149 8.97 -15.26 8.80
C GLU A 149 8.81 -15.47 10.31
N ALA A 150 7.74 -16.13 10.75
CA ALA A 150 7.49 -16.41 12.17
C ALA A 150 8.70 -16.99 12.94
N PRO A 151 9.54 -17.89 12.38
CA PRO A 151 10.72 -18.36 13.09
C PRO A 151 11.71 -17.26 13.47
N VAL A 152 12.04 -16.36 12.53
CA VAL A 152 12.98 -15.26 12.80
C VAL A 152 12.36 -14.18 13.67
N LEU A 153 11.06 -13.93 13.56
CA LEU A 153 10.33 -13.03 14.47
C LEU A 153 10.35 -13.56 15.92
N ASN A 154 10.24 -14.87 16.13
CA ASN A 154 10.39 -15.47 17.45
C ASN A 154 11.80 -15.22 18.04
N VAL A 155 12.85 -15.27 17.23
CA VAL A 155 14.22 -14.94 17.68
C VAL A 155 14.28 -13.49 18.18
N ALA A 156 13.70 -12.54 17.44
CA ALA A 156 13.66 -11.14 17.85
C ALA A 156 12.85 -10.94 19.15
N LEU A 157 11.70 -11.61 19.28
CA LEU A 157 10.88 -11.59 20.51
C LEU A 157 11.64 -12.14 21.71
N GLN A 158 12.41 -13.22 21.53
CA GLN A 158 13.27 -13.78 22.60
C GLN A 158 14.37 -12.81 23.04
N ARG A 159 14.85 -11.95 22.13
CA ARG A 159 15.79 -10.85 22.43
C ARG A 159 15.12 -9.66 23.13
N GLY A 160 13.80 -9.71 23.33
CA GLY A 160 13.04 -8.65 24.00
C GLY A 160 12.58 -7.54 23.07
N TRP A 161 12.66 -7.73 21.75
CA TRP A 161 12.18 -6.71 20.81
C TRP A 161 10.65 -6.73 20.71
N THR A 162 10.04 -5.57 20.81
CA THR A 162 8.65 -5.40 20.40
C THR A 162 8.58 -5.36 18.88
N ILE A 163 7.59 -6.07 18.29
CA ILE A 163 7.45 -6.14 16.84
C ILE A 163 6.12 -5.54 16.42
N ALA A 164 6.15 -4.60 15.49
CA ALA A 164 4.98 -4.07 14.80
C ALA A 164 4.88 -4.67 13.39
N LEU A 165 3.73 -5.23 13.05
CA LEU A 165 3.41 -5.82 11.75
C LEU A 165 2.30 -4.98 11.11
N PRO A 166 2.61 -3.93 10.32
CA PRO A 166 1.60 -3.11 9.68
C PRO A 166 0.93 -3.84 8.50
N ASP A 167 -0.37 -3.61 8.33
CA ASP A 167 -1.12 -3.96 7.12
C ASP A 167 -0.77 -2.96 6.00
N HIS A 168 0.47 -3.00 5.52
CA HIS A 168 1.07 -1.96 4.70
C HIS A 168 0.48 -1.80 3.29
N LEU A 169 -0.40 -2.69 2.84
CA LEU A 169 -1.19 -2.50 1.62
C LEU A 169 -2.42 -1.60 1.84
N GLY A 170 -2.67 -1.19 3.07
CA GLY A 170 -3.74 -0.28 3.45
C GLY A 170 -5.14 -0.87 3.37
N PRO A 171 -6.18 -0.06 3.65
CA PRO A 171 -7.57 -0.53 3.78
C PRO A 171 -8.15 -1.10 2.49
N ASN A 172 -7.61 -0.71 1.35
CA ASN A 172 -8.04 -1.18 0.01
C ASN A 172 -7.18 -2.32 -0.52
N SER A 173 -6.22 -2.82 0.25
CA SER A 173 -5.24 -3.82 -0.23
C SER A 173 -4.64 -3.41 -1.58
N ALA A 174 -4.04 -2.21 -1.62
CA ALA A 174 -3.53 -1.57 -2.83
C ALA A 174 -2.11 -2.07 -3.13
N TYR A 175 -1.99 -3.35 -3.52
CA TYR A 175 -0.71 -3.96 -3.88
C TYR A 175 -0.04 -3.19 -5.04
N GLY A 176 1.24 -2.88 -4.90
CA GLY A 176 1.99 -2.03 -5.84
C GLY A 176 2.04 -0.55 -5.44
N ALA A 177 1.14 -0.07 -4.56
CA ALA A 177 1.20 1.29 -4.02
C ALA A 177 2.31 1.38 -2.94
N ALA A 178 3.55 1.38 -3.40
CA ALA A 178 4.72 1.23 -2.52
C ALA A 178 4.91 2.42 -1.58
N ARG A 179 4.62 3.63 -2.04
CA ARG A 179 4.67 4.85 -1.23
C ARG A 179 3.65 4.81 -0.09
N LEU A 180 2.42 4.34 -0.35
CA LEU A 180 1.40 4.10 0.67
C LEU A 180 1.94 3.19 1.77
N GLY A 181 2.60 2.08 1.39
CA GLY A 181 3.20 1.13 2.32
C GLY A 181 4.23 1.78 3.24
N GLY A 182 5.08 2.65 2.71
CA GLY A 182 6.05 3.42 3.48
C GLY A 182 5.40 4.37 4.49
N GLN A 183 4.37 5.11 4.07
CA GLN A 183 3.62 6.02 4.95
C GLN A 183 2.91 5.26 6.08
N ILE A 184 2.21 4.17 5.77
CA ILE A 184 1.54 3.31 6.76
C ILE A 184 2.55 2.75 7.76
N THR A 185 3.73 2.32 7.30
CA THR A 185 4.80 1.81 8.17
C THR A 185 5.27 2.86 9.18
N LEU A 186 5.59 4.06 8.74
CA LEU A 186 6.05 5.15 9.60
C LEU A 186 4.96 5.62 10.59
N ASP A 187 3.72 5.70 10.12
CA ASP A 187 2.59 6.09 10.97
C ASP A 187 2.22 5.00 11.98
N GLY A 188 2.42 3.73 11.63
CA GLY A 188 2.29 2.60 12.55
C GLY A 188 3.29 2.67 13.70
N ILE A 189 4.54 3.02 13.41
CA ILE A 189 5.58 3.27 14.43
C ILE A 189 5.15 4.40 15.36
N ARG A 190 4.72 5.53 14.80
CA ARG A 190 4.20 6.68 15.58
C ARG A 190 3.02 6.30 16.48
N ALA A 191 2.13 5.44 15.98
CA ALA A 191 0.98 4.96 16.74
C ALA A 191 1.41 4.09 17.92
N VAL A 192 2.33 3.16 17.71
CA VAL A 192 2.91 2.31 18.78
C VAL A 192 3.55 3.18 19.86
N GLN A 193 4.34 4.19 19.48
CA GLN A 193 5.03 5.07 20.42
C GLN A 193 4.10 5.95 21.24
N LYS A 194 2.86 6.18 20.76
CA LYS A 194 1.83 6.97 21.48
C LYS A 194 0.98 6.16 22.45
N ILE A 195 1.15 4.84 22.52
CA ILE A 195 0.36 3.94 23.38
C ILE A 195 1.19 3.56 24.61
N PRO A 196 0.86 4.10 25.82
CA PRO A 196 1.69 3.87 27.02
C PRO A 196 1.80 2.39 27.40
N GLU A 197 0.75 1.60 27.17
CA GLU A 197 0.71 0.17 27.46
C GLU A 197 1.73 -0.64 26.68
N LEU A 198 2.17 -0.12 25.52
CA LEU A 198 3.18 -0.77 24.67
C LEU A 198 4.61 -0.42 25.09
N ARG A 199 4.79 0.50 26.04
CA ARG A 199 6.09 0.85 26.67
C ARG A 199 7.22 1.12 25.68
N SER A 200 6.90 1.71 24.52
CA SER A 200 7.82 1.93 23.38
C SER A 200 7.93 3.41 22.97
N GLY A 201 7.60 4.35 23.87
CA GLY A 201 7.48 5.77 23.54
C GLY A 201 8.77 6.40 23.04
N ALA A 202 9.93 5.96 23.54
CA ALA A 202 11.25 6.43 23.13
C ALA A 202 12.15 5.31 22.57
N SER A 203 11.57 4.20 22.13
CA SER A 203 12.30 3.05 21.58
C SER A 203 13.17 3.43 20.40
N PRO A 204 14.41 2.90 20.31
CA PRO A 204 15.12 2.84 19.05
C PRO A 204 14.35 1.95 18.07
N VAL A 205 14.22 2.39 16.83
CA VAL A 205 13.40 1.72 15.82
C VAL A 205 14.27 1.11 14.73
N GLY A 206 14.05 -0.17 14.45
CA GLY A 206 14.51 -0.84 13.25
C GLY A 206 13.32 -1.10 12.31
N ILE A 207 13.55 -1.05 11.01
CA ILE A 207 12.56 -1.49 10.02
C ILE A 207 13.15 -2.59 9.15
N ALA A 208 12.33 -3.59 8.79
CA ALA A 208 12.81 -4.68 7.94
C ALA A 208 11.69 -5.27 7.08
N GLY A 209 12.07 -5.74 5.89
CA GLY A 209 11.17 -6.46 4.99
C GLY A 209 11.88 -7.02 3.76
N TYR A 210 11.24 -7.98 3.12
CA TYR A 210 11.71 -8.59 1.88
C TYR A 210 10.67 -8.51 0.78
N SER A 211 11.09 -8.38 -0.49
CA SER A 211 10.21 -8.39 -1.66
C SER A 211 9.08 -7.35 -1.55
N GLY A 212 7.80 -7.75 -1.58
CA GLY A 212 6.67 -6.85 -1.38
C GLY A 212 6.69 -6.12 -0.03
N GLY A 213 7.17 -6.76 1.05
CA GLY A 213 7.45 -6.11 2.32
C GLY A 213 8.66 -5.17 2.23
N GLY A 214 9.68 -5.57 1.48
CA GLY A 214 10.85 -4.74 1.19
C GLY A 214 10.50 -3.43 0.48
N MET A 215 9.49 -3.42 -0.40
CA MET A 215 8.98 -2.17 -1.00
C MET A 215 8.54 -1.16 0.06
N ALA A 216 7.70 -1.60 1.01
CA ALA A 216 7.23 -0.72 2.07
C ALA A 216 8.39 -0.28 2.99
N THR A 217 9.36 -1.17 3.27
CA THR A 217 10.57 -0.86 4.04
C THR A 217 11.42 0.20 3.35
N ALA A 218 11.75 0.02 2.07
CA ALA A 218 12.56 0.96 1.29
C ALA A 218 11.90 2.34 1.20
N TRP A 219 10.58 2.38 0.98
CA TRP A 219 9.84 3.64 0.98
C TRP A 219 9.78 4.30 2.35
N ALA A 220 9.59 3.52 3.42
CA ALA A 220 9.63 4.05 4.79
C ALA A 220 11.00 4.66 5.09
N ALA A 221 12.09 3.98 4.73
CA ALA A 221 13.45 4.47 4.90
C ALA A 221 13.71 5.78 4.13
N ALA A 222 13.32 5.84 2.85
CA ALA A 222 13.51 7.01 2.00
C ALA A 222 12.63 8.20 2.39
N LEU A 223 11.43 7.96 2.94
CA LEU A 223 10.50 8.98 3.41
C LEU A 223 10.84 9.50 4.82
N ALA A 224 11.40 8.66 5.70
CA ALA A 224 11.59 8.97 7.10
C ALA A 224 12.22 10.37 7.37
N PRO A 225 13.27 10.81 6.65
CA PRO A 225 13.90 12.09 6.95
C PRO A 225 12.99 13.32 6.79
N THR A 226 11.95 13.22 5.95
CA THR A 226 11.03 14.34 5.66
C THR A 226 9.62 14.12 6.18
N TYR A 227 9.19 12.87 6.23
CA TYR A 227 7.82 12.49 6.64
C TYR A 227 7.71 12.19 8.13
N ALA A 228 8.75 11.58 8.73
CA ALA A 228 8.76 11.16 10.14
C ALA A 228 10.13 11.44 10.81
N PRO A 229 10.63 12.69 10.76
CA PRO A 229 11.97 13.02 11.27
C PRO A 229 12.12 12.82 12.78
N GLU A 230 11.03 12.74 13.52
CA GLU A 230 11.02 12.49 14.97
C GLU A 230 11.18 11.00 15.33
N VAL A 231 11.00 10.08 14.40
CA VAL A 231 11.20 8.65 14.64
C VAL A 231 12.70 8.36 14.72
N ASN A 232 13.13 7.83 15.88
CA ASN A 232 14.52 7.41 16.08
C ASN A 232 14.84 6.12 15.32
N LEU A 233 14.94 6.23 13.98
CA LEU A 233 15.22 5.11 13.09
C LEU A 233 16.74 4.82 13.11
N VAL A 234 17.14 3.71 13.74
CA VAL A 234 18.56 3.35 13.95
C VAL A 234 19.09 2.37 12.92
N GLY A 235 18.21 1.67 12.18
CA GLY A 235 18.62 0.73 11.15
C GLY A 235 17.49 0.30 10.22
N VAL A 236 17.86 0.01 8.99
CA VAL A 236 17.00 -0.50 7.92
C VAL A 236 17.58 -1.82 7.40
N ALA A 237 16.76 -2.85 7.22
CA ALA A 237 17.15 -4.07 6.54
C ALA A 237 16.12 -4.39 5.45
N GLU A 238 16.52 -4.29 4.19
CA GLU A 238 15.66 -4.46 3.03
C GLU A 238 16.28 -5.43 2.03
N GLY A 239 15.49 -6.38 1.50
CA GLY A 239 16.04 -7.33 0.55
C GLY A 239 15.08 -7.69 -0.57
N GLY A 240 15.64 -8.07 -1.72
CA GLY A 240 14.87 -8.45 -2.91
C GLY A 240 13.82 -7.40 -3.31
N VAL A 241 14.16 -6.13 -3.20
CA VAL A 241 13.20 -5.02 -3.29
C VAL A 241 12.86 -4.68 -4.74
N PRO A 242 11.56 -4.65 -5.13
CA PRO A 242 11.12 -4.07 -6.39
C PRO A 242 11.33 -2.54 -6.41
N MET A 243 12.55 -2.10 -6.74
CA MET A 243 12.94 -0.68 -6.68
C MET A 243 12.33 0.17 -7.80
N ASN A 244 11.87 -0.47 -8.90
CA ASN A 244 11.32 0.23 -10.08
C ASN A 244 10.15 -0.54 -10.69
N LEU A 245 8.94 0.03 -10.57
CA LEU A 245 7.72 -0.62 -11.05
C LEU A 245 7.62 -0.66 -12.57
N SER A 246 8.14 0.34 -13.27
CA SER A 246 8.17 0.35 -14.74
C SER A 246 9.02 -0.79 -15.29
N LYS A 247 10.20 -1.03 -14.69
CA LYS A 247 11.07 -2.16 -15.05
C LYS A 247 10.41 -3.50 -14.72
N MET A 248 9.76 -3.60 -13.54
CA MET A 248 8.98 -4.78 -13.14
C MET A 248 7.85 -5.09 -14.13
N ALA A 249 7.05 -4.09 -14.49
CA ALA A 249 5.96 -4.24 -15.45
C ALA A 249 6.46 -4.72 -16.82
N ASN A 250 7.60 -4.22 -17.26
CA ASN A 250 8.22 -4.66 -18.51
C ASN A 250 8.73 -6.11 -18.41
N GLY A 251 9.42 -6.47 -17.34
CA GLY A 251 9.97 -7.82 -17.16
C GLY A 251 8.91 -8.91 -17.00
N LEU A 252 7.83 -8.62 -16.25
CA LEU A 252 6.79 -9.60 -15.92
C LEU A 252 5.56 -9.53 -16.82
N GLY A 253 5.39 -8.46 -17.62
CA GLY A 253 4.13 -8.18 -18.29
C GLY A 253 4.13 -8.25 -19.81
N GLN A 254 5.28 -8.07 -20.49
CA GLN A 254 5.31 -7.99 -21.95
C GLN A 254 5.09 -9.37 -22.60
N ASP A 255 5.84 -10.35 -22.19
CA ASP A 255 5.75 -11.73 -22.67
C ASP A 255 5.04 -12.64 -21.66
N PRO A 256 4.53 -13.82 -22.07
CA PRO A 256 3.99 -14.79 -21.14
C PRO A 256 5.02 -15.15 -20.06
N HIS A 257 4.68 -14.86 -18.80
CA HIS A 257 5.60 -15.02 -17.68
C HIS A 257 4.96 -15.83 -16.53
N PRO A 258 5.69 -16.75 -15.86
CA PRO A 258 5.14 -17.51 -14.72
C PRO A 258 4.62 -16.62 -13.58
N ALA A 259 5.23 -15.46 -13.35
CA ALA A 259 4.85 -14.52 -12.31
C ALA A 259 4.01 -13.33 -12.83
N PHE A 260 3.44 -13.39 -14.03
CA PHE A 260 2.59 -12.30 -14.57
C PHE A 260 1.46 -11.91 -13.63
N GLY A 261 0.93 -12.85 -12.85
CA GLY A 261 -0.10 -12.57 -11.85
C GLY A 261 0.28 -11.46 -10.88
N LEU A 262 1.54 -11.35 -10.49
CA LEU A 262 2.02 -10.26 -9.62
C LEU A 262 1.94 -8.90 -10.33
N ALA A 263 2.33 -8.81 -11.60
CA ALA A 263 2.24 -7.57 -12.37
C ALA A 263 0.77 -7.14 -12.56
N PHE A 264 -0.11 -8.09 -12.88
CA PHE A 264 -1.55 -7.83 -13.04
C PHE A 264 -2.21 -7.40 -11.72
N ALA A 265 -1.89 -8.08 -10.62
CA ALA A 265 -2.39 -7.71 -9.29
C ALA A 265 -1.85 -6.34 -8.84
N ALA A 266 -0.58 -6.03 -9.12
CA ALA A 266 -0.02 -4.70 -8.83
C ALA A 266 -0.74 -3.60 -9.63
N ALA A 267 -1.07 -3.84 -10.89
CA ALA A 267 -1.85 -2.90 -11.69
C ALA A 267 -3.28 -2.71 -11.11
N MET A 268 -3.93 -3.78 -10.65
CA MET A 268 -5.23 -3.68 -9.95
C MET A 268 -5.12 -2.90 -8.64
N GLY A 269 -4.08 -3.12 -7.85
CA GLY A 269 -3.87 -2.42 -6.59
C GLY A 269 -3.54 -0.94 -6.81
N LEU A 270 -2.75 -0.62 -7.83
CA LEU A 270 -2.50 0.77 -8.24
C LEU A 270 -3.76 1.46 -8.77
N GLU A 271 -4.65 0.75 -9.50
CA GLU A 271 -5.96 1.29 -9.90
C GLU A 271 -6.81 1.66 -8.67
N ARG A 272 -6.76 0.88 -7.57
CA ARG A 272 -7.47 1.19 -6.32
C ARG A 272 -6.95 2.46 -5.65
N GLU A 273 -5.65 2.70 -5.73
CA GLU A 273 -5.00 3.86 -5.12
C GLU A 273 -5.09 5.12 -5.99
N TYR A 274 -5.06 4.94 -7.33
CA TYR A 274 -5.05 6.02 -8.32
C TYR A 274 -6.12 5.79 -9.41
N PRO A 275 -7.41 5.73 -9.05
CA PRO A 275 -8.46 5.31 -9.99
C PRO A 275 -8.60 6.23 -11.21
N ASP A 276 -8.34 7.53 -11.03
CA ASP A 276 -8.44 8.52 -12.10
C ASP A 276 -7.24 8.50 -13.05
N LEU A 277 -6.07 8.03 -12.58
CA LEU A 277 -4.82 8.05 -13.36
C LEU A 277 -4.53 6.71 -14.02
N LEU A 278 -4.99 5.60 -13.44
CA LEU A 278 -4.77 4.25 -13.93
C LEU A 278 -6.08 3.48 -14.06
N PRO A 279 -6.93 3.77 -15.07
CA PRO A 279 -8.20 3.08 -15.28
C PRO A 279 -8.00 1.72 -15.99
N LEU A 280 -7.32 0.78 -15.37
CA LEU A 280 -7.01 -0.54 -15.89
C LEU A 280 -8.26 -1.29 -16.33
N SER A 281 -9.32 -1.24 -15.53
CA SER A 281 -10.57 -1.96 -15.73
C SER A 281 -11.21 -1.67 -17.10
N ASN A 282 -10.98 -0.48 -17.66
CA ASN A 282 -11.48 -0.08 -18.99
C ASN A 282 -10.72 -0.74 -20.15
N GLN A 283 -9.53 -1.28 -19.90
CA GLN A 283 -8.67 -1.85 -20.92
C GLN A 283 -8.74 -3.39 -20.99
N LEU A 284 -9.45 -4.02 -20.05
CA LEU A 284 -9.50 -5.46 -19.96
C LEU A 284 -10.43 -6.07 -21.01
N ASN A 285 -9.97 -7.14 -21.67
CA ASN A 285 -10.81 -8.03 -22.47
C ASN A 285 -11.57 -9.03 -21.57
N ASP A 286 -12.30 -10.00 -22.14
CA ASP A 286 -13.08 -10.96 -21.36
C ASP A 286 -12.21 -11.79 -20.41
N LEU A 287 -11.04 -12.22 -20.85
CA LEU A 287 -10.10 -12.96 -20.02
C LEU A 287 -9.60 -12.09 -18.86
N GLY A 288 -9.20 -10.84 -19.14
CA GLY A 288 -8.75 -9.91 -18.12
C GLY A 288 -9.84 -9.58 -17.11
N ARG A 289 -11.09 -9.41 -17.54
CA ARG A 289 -12.24 -9.20 -16.63
C ARG A 289 -12.49 -10.41 -15.74
N SER A 290 -12.40 -11.64 -16.30
CA SER A 290 -12.50 -12.87 -15.53
C SER A 290 -11.41 -12.97 -14.47
N MET A 291 -10.15 -12.76 -14.86
CA MET A 291 -9.02 -12.73 -13.93
C MET A 291 -9.16 -11.65 -12.85
N ARG A 292 -9.56 -10.43 -13.22
CA ARG A 292 -9.84 -9.36 -12.26
C ARG A 292 -10.86 -9.78 -11.21
N SER A 293 -11.96 -10.40 -11.63
CA SER A 293 -13.01 -10.89 -10.73
C SER A 293 -12.49 -11.96 -9.76
N GLU A 294 -11.71 -12.91 -10.26
CA GLU A 294 -11.13 -14.00 -9.45
C GLU A 294 -10.12 -13.46 -8.45
N LEU A 295 -9.34 -12.45 -8.83
CA LEU A 295 -8.26 -11.91 -8.04
C LEU A 295 -8.66 -10.82 -7.03
N THR A 296 -9.89 -10.30 -7.08
CA THR A 296 -10.33 -9.15 -6.27
C THR A 296 -10.05 -9.32 -4.76
N ASN A 297 -10.11 -10.54 -4.23
CA ASN A 297 -9.82 -10.85 -2.84
C ASN A 297 -8.69 -11.88 -2.67
N ALA A 298 -7.85 -12.06 -3.69
CA ALA A 298 -6.85 -13.12 -3.73
C ALA A 298 -5.61 -12.81 -2.89
N CYS A 299 -5.04 -13.85 -2.31
CA CYS A 299 -3.72 -13.84 -1.69
C CYS A 299 -2.65 -14.31 -2.71
N THR A 300 -1.38 -14.23 -2.33
CA THR A 300 -0.21 -14.42 -3.21
C THR A 300 -0.27 -15.69 -4.08
N ASN A 301 -0.59 -16.84 -3.49
CA ASN A 301 -0.54 -18.11 -4.22
C ASN A 301 -1.62 -18.17 -5.31
N ASP A 302 -2.82 -17.64 -5.05
CA ASP A 302 -3.88 -17.57 -6.05
C ASP A 302 -3.55 -16.58 -7.16
N ILE A 303 -2.94 -15.44 -6.82
CA ILE A 303 -2.44 -14.47 -7.80
C ILE A 303 -1.43 -15.12 -8.74
N LEU A 304 -0.47 -15.84 -8.21
CA LEU A 304 0.52 -16.57 -9.00
C LEU A 304 -0.13 -17.63 -9.87
N ARG A 305 -1.04 -18.45 -9.31
CA ARG A 305 -1.75 -19.52 -10.03
C ARG A 305 -2.58 -19.01 -11.20
N VAL A 306 -3.39 -17.97 -10.95
CA VAL A 306 -4.33 -17.41 -11.94
C VAL A 306 -3.61 -16.71 -13.08
N GLY A 307 -2.52 -16.00 -12.75
CA GLY A 307 -1.75 -15.24 -13.73
C GLY A 307 -0.64 -16.01 -14.44
N ALA A 308 -0.33 -17.24 -14.02
CA ALA A 308 0.80 -18.00 -14.55
C ALA A 308 0.76 -18.15 -16.07
N GLY A 309 1.88 -17.80 -16.75
CA GLY A 309 2.01 -17.95 -18.19
C GLY A 309 1.17 -16.97 -19.03
N ARG A 310 0.65 -15.91 -18.43
CA ARG A 310 -0.07 -14.83 -19.12
C ARG A 310 0.83 -13.64 -19.40
N SER A 311 0.30 -12.71 -20.23
CA SER A 311 0.93 -11.41 -20.52
C SER A 311 -0.14 -10.32 -20.64
N ALA A 312 0.28 -9.05 -20.60
CA ALA A 312 -0.61 -7.91 -20.72
C ALA A 312 -1.44 -7.91 -22.00
N SER A 313 -0.84 -8.28 -23.13
CA SER A 313 -1.52 -8.35 -24.44
C SER A 313 -2.61 -9.43 -24.50
N GLN A 314 -2.50 -10.50 -23.71
CA GLN A 314 -3.50 -11.55 -23.65
C GLN A 314 -4.73 -11.16 -22.82
N VAL A 315 -4.60 -10.27 -21.85
CA VAL A 315 -5.67 -9.91 -20.91
C VAL A 315 -6.28 -8.54 -21.18
N SER A 316 -5.73 -7.78 -22.12
CA SER A 316 -6.18 -6.43 -22.46
C SER A 316 -6.67 -6.31 -23.90
N THR A 317 -7.56 -5.35 -24.14
CA THR A 317 -7.96 -4.92 -25.50
C THR A 317 -6.88 -4.07 -26.15
N SER A 318 -6.06 -3.37 -25.34
CA SER A 318 -4.94 -2.55 -25.75
C SER A 318 -3.93 -2.45 -24.61
N THR A 319 -2.63 -2.41 -24.92
CA THR A 319 -1.54 -2.14 -23.98
C THR A 319 -1.12 -0.66 -23.97
N SER A 320 -1.80 0.20 -24.73
CA SER A 320 -1.45 1.63 -24.83
C SER A 320 -1.50 2.37 -23.49
N LEU A 321 -2.33 1.91 -22.56
CA LEU A 321 -2.42 2.47 -21.20
C LEU A 321 -1.05 2.45 -20.50
N LEU A 322 -0.28 1.38 -20.64
CA LEU A 322 1.05 1.24 -20.03
C LEU A 322 2.06 2.29 -20.55
N SER A 323 1.77 2.90 -21.69
CA SER A 323 2.59 3.94 -22.32
C SER A 323 2.07 5.36 -22.05
N SER A 324 0.92 5.52 -21.39
CA SER A 324 0.37 6.85 -21.10
C SER A 324 1.24 7.60 -20.09
N PRO A 325 1.34 8.93 -20.20
CA PRO A 325 2.11 9.73 -19.24
C PRO A 325 1.59 9.60 -17.81
N GLU A 326 0.27 9.46 -17.61
CA GLU A 326 -0.38 9.35 -16.31
C GLU A 326 0.02 8.04 -15.61
N VAL A 327 -0.05 6.92 -16.33
CA VAL A 327 0.33 5.60 -15.78
C VAL A 327 1.83 5.53 -15.51
N ARG A 328 2.66 6.08 -16.41
CA ARG A 328 4.11 6.18 -16.16
C ARG A 328 4.38 6.97 -14.88
N LYS A 329 3.71 8.13 -14.71
CA LYS A 329 3.84 8.91 -13.47
C LYS A 329 3.46 8.09 -12.22
N VAL A 330 2.36 7.34 -12.26
CA VAL A 330 1.95 6.47 -11.14
C VAL A 330 3.04 5.43 -10.84
N MET A 331 3.58 4.77 -11.86
CA MET A 331 4.66 3.79 -11.68
C MET A 331 5.94 4.44 -11.14
N ASP A 332 6.32 5.60 -11.66
CA ASP A 332 7.52 6.33 -11.24
C ASP A 332 7.38 6.87 -9.81
N ASP A 333 6.22 7.41 -9.44
CA ASP A 333 5.91 7.88 -8.08
C ASP A 333 5.91 6.74 -7.03
N ASN A 334 5.83 5.48 -7.47
CA ASN A 334 5.92 4.29 -6.62
C ASN A 334 7.25 3.51 -6.83
N SER A 335 8.21 4.09 -7.53
CA SER A 335 9.54 3.52 -7.78
C SER A 335 10.59 4.24 -6.93
N VAL A 336 11.09 3.59 -5.88
CA VAL A 336 12.08 4.21 -4.98
C VAL A 336 13.40 4.51 -5.69
N GLU A 337 13.75 3.78 -6.76
CA GLU A 337 14.90 4.11 -7.63
C GLU A 337 14.84 5.55 -8.14
N LEU A 338 13.63 6.07 -8.43
CA LEU A 338 13.41 7.38 -9.02
C LEU A 338 13.08 8.46 -7.97
N TYR A 339 12.84 8.07 -6.73
CA TYR A 339 12.53 9.00 -5.65
C TYR A 339 13.80 9.69 -5.13
N PRO A 340 13.83 11.03 -5.00
CA PRO A 340 15.03 11.76 -4.59
C PRO A 340 15.40 11.58 -3.11
N GLY A 341 14.49 11.11 -2.27
CA GLY A 341 14.75 10.90 -0.83
C GLY A 341 15.85 9.86 -0.59
N VAL A 342 16.63 10.10 0.46
CA VAL A 342 17.77 9.27 0.85
C VAL A 342 17.63 8.92 2.32
N PRO A 343 17.75 7.65 2.73
CA PRO A 343 17.71 7.27 4.13
C PRO A 343 18.84 7.94 4.92
N THR A 344 18.53 8.43 6.13
CA THR A 344 19.54 8.89 7.11
C THR A 344 19.97 7.77 8.04
N ALA A 345 19.09 6.78 8.28
CA ALA A 345 19.45 5.57 9.00
C ALA A 345 20.31 4.66 8.13
N PRO A 346 21.26 3.92 8.72
CA PRO A 346 22.06 2.94 7.99
C PRO A 346 21.19 1.83 7.37
N VAL A 347 21.52 1.43 6.14
CA VAL A 347 20.77 0.43 5.36
C VAL A 347 21.61 -0.82 5.17
N PHE A 348 21.04 -1.98 5.46
CA PHE A 348 21.47 -3.27 4.98
C PHE A 348 20.55 -3.71 3.84
N GLU A 349 21.12 -3.92 2.67
CA GLU A 349 20.40 -4.40 1.51
C GLU A 349 20.97 -5.76 1.08
N TRP A 350 20.08 -6.74 0.77
CA TRP A 350 20.51 -8.04 0.26
C TRP A 350 19.67 -8.55 -0.91
N HIS A 351 20.34 -9.18 -1.86
CA HIS A 351 19.69 -9.77 -3.04
C HIS A 351 20.55 -10.89 -3.65
N THR A 352 20.02 -11.54 -4.68
CA THR A 352 20.79 -12.45 -5.55
C THR A 352 20.97 -11.82 -6.93
N PRO A 353 22.13 -12.01 -7.59
CA PRO A 353 22.31 -11.59 -8.98
C PRO A 353 21.42 -12.38 -9.96
N ASP A 354 20.94 -13.57 -9.56
CA ASP A 354 20.12 -14.46 -10.37
C ASP A 354 18.61 -14.28 -10.11
N ASP A 355 18.20 -13.12 -9.59
CA ASP A 355 16.79 -12.81 -9.33
C ASP A 355 16.01 -12.61 -10.64
N VAL A 356 15.13 -13.56 -10.96
CA VAL A 356 14.30 -13.51 -12.17
C VAL A 356 13.05 -12.64 -12.02
N LEU A 357 12.76 -12.16 -10.80
CA LEU A 357 11.62 -11.29 -10.52
C LEU A 357 12.03 -9.83 -10.44
N ILE A 358 13.16 -9.53 -9.81
CA ILE A 358 13.60 -8.16 -9.50
C ILE A 358 14.68 -7.73 -10.48
N PRO A 359 14.47 -6.65 -11.25
CA PRO A 359 15.52 -6.07 -12.09
C PRO A 359 16.69 -5.57 -11.25
N ILE A 360 17.79 -6.31 -11.24
CA ILE A 360 18.95 -6.06 -10.38
C ILE A 360 19.57 -4.67 -10.60
N ASP A 361 19.51 -4.15 -11.81
CA ASP A 361 19.99 -2.81 -12.15
C ASP A 361 19.25 -1.73 -11.38
N SER A 362 17.95 -1.93 -11.06
CA SER A 362 17.17 -0.98 -10.25
C SER A 362 17.69 -0.91 -8.80
N VAL A 363 18.11 -2.05 -8.25
CA VAL A 363 18.73 -2.14 -6.92
C VAL A 363 20.08 -1.44 -6.92
N VAL A 364 20.95 -1.78 -7.87
CA VAL A 364 22.28 -1.17 -8.02
C VAL A 364 22.21 0.34 -8.20
N ASN A 365 21.28 0.84 -9.02
CA ASN A 365 21.09 2.27 -9.24
C ASN A 365 20.63 2.99 -7.96
N THR A 366 19.72 2.38 -7.20
CA THR A 366 19.23 2.95 -5.94
C THR A 366 20.34 3.05 -4.91
N ILE A 367 21.10 1.96 -4.72
CA ILE A 367 22.25 1.93 -3.81
C ILE A 367 23.30 2.97 -4.23
N SER A 368 23.65 3.03 -5.52
CA SER A 368 24.61 4.00 -6.04
C SER A 368 24.17 5.45 -5.75
N ARG A 369 22.87 5.74 -5.89
CA ARG A 369 22.31 7.05 -5.56
C ARG A 369 22.41 7.35 -4.06
N TYR A 370 22.12 6.37 -3.20
CA TYR A 370 22.26 6.52 -1.74
C TYR A 370 23.70 6.77 -1.35
N CYS A 371 24.65 6.00 -1.91
CA CYS A 371 26.08 6.15 -1.68
C CYS A 371 26.58 7.54 -2.12
N ALA A 372 26.18 7.99 -3.32
CA ALA A 372 26.56 9.31 -3.85
C ALA A 372 26.05 10.45 -2.97
N ALA A 373 24.91 10.25 -2.29
CA ALA A 373 24.34 11.21 -1.34
C ALA A 373 24.93 11.08 0.08
N GLY A 374 25.86 10.16 0.33
CA GLY A 374 26.55 9.99 1.61
C GLY A 374 25.82 9.09 2.61
N ALA A 375 24.78 8.37 2.21
CA ALA A 375 24.13 7.38 3.07
C ALA A 375 25.10 6.24 3.44
N THR A 376 24.89 5.64 4.61
CA THR A 376 25.62 4.43 5.01
C THR A 376 24.85 3.20 4.53
N VAL A 377 25.39 2.52 3.54
CA VAL A 377 24.77 1.31 2.97
C VAL A 377 25.76 0.14 3.01
N GLN A 378 25.28 -0.99 3.52
CA GLN A 378 25.93 -2.30 3.33
C GLN A 378 25.05 -3.10 2.36
N SER A 379 25.53 -3.36 1.17
CA SER A 379 24.89 -4.26 0.22
C SER A 379 25.60 -5.61 0.18
N GLN A 380 24.82 -6.69 0.21
CA GLN A 380 25.35 -8.06 0.22
C GLN A 380 24.64 -8.92 -0.82
N LEU A 381 25.46 -9.52 -1.70
CA LEU A 381 25.00 -10.53 -2.63
C LEU A 381 25.00 -11.91 -1.96
N PHE A 382 23.90 -12.62 -2.10
CA PHE A 382 23.77 -14.02 -1.70
C PHE A 382 23.81 -14.89 -2.96
N PRO A 383 24.72 -15.85 -3.07
CA PRO A 383 24.73 -16.84 -4.16
C PRO A 383 23.55 -17.80 -3.93
N SER A 384 22.42 -17.47 -4.50
CA SER A 384 21.14 -18.17 -4.34
C SER A 384 20.50 -18.38 -5.71
N PRO A 385 19.84 -19.52 -5.96
CA PRO A 385 19.26 -19.83 -7.24
C PRO A 385 18.00 -19.03 -7.57
N ASP A 386 17.37 -18.38 -6.57
CA ASP A 386 16.10 -17.71 -6.76
C ASP A 386 15.78 -16.68 -5.67
N HIS A 387 14.78 -15.86 -5.96
CA HIS A 387 14.28 -14.79 -5.12
C HIS A 387 13.90 -15.23 -3.69
N LEU A 388 13.14 -16.33 -3.54
CA LEU A 388 12.63 -16.75 -2.22
C LEU A 388 13.71 -17.44 -1.38
N THR A 389 14.61 -18.20 -1.98
CA THR A 389 15.76 -18.78 -1.28
C THR A 389 16.65 -17.66 -0.72
N THR A 390 16.83 -16.56 -1.46
CA THR A 390 17.56 -15.37 -0.98
C THR A 390 16.92 -14.75 0.25
N ALA A 391 15.60 -14.70 0.33
CA ALA A 391 14.90 -14.23 1.53
C ALA A 391 15.33 -15.01 2.77
N VAL A 392 15.28 -16.35 2.68
CA VAL A 392 15.60 -17.24 3.80
C VAL A 392 17.07 -17.12 4.20
N LEU A 393 17.99 -17.07 3.24
CA LEU A 393 19.42 -16.99 3.51
C LEU A 393 19.86 -15.65 4.11
N GLY A 394 19.24 -14.55 3.69
CA GLY A 394 19.63 -13.20 4.13
C GLY A 394 18.97 -12.75 5.44
N LEU A 395 17.79 -13.29 5.82
CA LEU A 395 17.08 -12.89 7.02
C LEU A 395 17.91 -12.97 8.31
N PRO A 396 18.67 -14.05 8.61
CA PRO A 396 19.50 -14.09 9.81
C PRO A 396 20.52 -12.94 9.85
N THR A 397 21.21 -12.66 8.74
CA THR A 397 22.17 -11.55 8.64
C THR A 397 21.48 -10.18 8.83
N ALA A 398 20.29 -10.01 8.27
CA ALA A 398 19.50 -8.79 8.43
C ALA A 398 19.13 -8.54 9.90
N PHE A 399 18.75 -9.58 10.65
CA PHE A 399 18.43 -9.47 12.06
C PHE A 399 19.66 -9.25 12.95
N GLU A 400 20.81 -9.86 12.64
CA GLU A 400 22.08 -9.53 13.33
C GLU A 400 22.51 -8.10 13.03
N TYR A 401 22.38 -7.65 11.77
CA TYR A 401 22.64 -6.25 11.43
C TYR A 401 21.80 -5.29 12.27
N LEU A 402 20.49 -5.56 12.44
CA LEU A 402 19.62 -4.71 13.26
C LEU A 402 19.96 -4.80 14.75
N GLN A 403 20.36 -5.99 15.26
CA GLN A 403 20.84 -6.12 16.65
C GLN A 403 22.01 -5.17 16.90
N ASP A 404 23.01 -5.19 16.03
CA ASP A 404 24.15 -4.28 16.13
C ASP A 404 23.74 -2.80 16.17
N ARG A 405 22.70 -2.44 15.40
CA ARG A 405 22.19 -1.04 15.40
C ARG A 405 21.48 -0.72 16.71
N PHE A 406 20.71 -1.63 17.26
CA PHE A 406 20.10 -1.47 18.58
C PHE A 406 21.14 -1.39 19.70
N ASP A 407 22.25 -2.08 19.55
CA ASP A 407 23.38 -2.06 20.49
C ASP A 407 24.32 -0.86 20.29
N GLY A 408 24.01 0.01 19.33
CA GLY A 408 24.82 1.21 19.03
C GLY A 408 26.15 0.93 18.33
N VAL A 409 26.35 -0.27 17.80
CA VAL A 409 27.54 -0.64 17.01
C VAL A 409 27.50 0.12 15.67
N PRO A 410 28.58 0.77 15.21
CA PRO A 410 28.61 1.47 13.94
C PRO A 410 28.31 0.54 12.75
N ALA A 411 27.52 1.05 11.76
CA ALA A 411 27.17 0.26 10.61
C ALA A 411 28.37 0.03 9.68
N PRO A 412 28.52 -1.20 9.15
CA PRO A 412 29.45 -1.46 8.03
C PRO A 412 29.03 -0.66 6.79
N ARG A 413 29.99 -0.41 5.91
CA ARG A 413 29.77 0.35 4.67
C ARG A 413 30.33 -0.43 3.47
N SER A 414 29.51 -0.56 2.42
CA SER A 414 29.98 -0.97 1.08
C SER A 414 30.36 0.24 0.24
N CYS A 415 29.95 1.39 0.67
CA CYS A 415 30.31 2.67 0.13
C CYS A 415 30.46 3.71 1.27
#